data_32c78d779dde200b8fbdcd5a6eab0635
#
_entry.id   32c78d779dde200b8fbdcd5a6eab0635
#
_cell.length_a   1.000
_cell.length_b   1.000
_cell.length_c   1.000
_cell.angle_alpha   90.00
_cell.angle_beta   90.00
_cell.angle_gamma   90.00
#
_symmetry.space_group_name_H-M   'P 1'
#
loop_
_entity.id
_entity.type
_entity.pdbx_description
1 polymer ?
#
loop_
_entity_poly.entity_id
_entity_poly.type
_entity_poly.pdbx_seq_one_letter_code
_entity_poly.pdbx_strand_id
1 'polypeptide(L)'
;MGCEALPYTRSSMVFAASIRVARRVPDYAAQLAPWLHSAPDSTLIAGPPGAGKTSLLRELTRLVSDELGQRVSLVDERFEIAACQAGRALFPVGRQTDILSGCPKAQAMGLLLRTMSPQWMIVDEITDPADIAVMRQAGYCGVRLVATVHAAERRDLEERPLYRSLLQA
;
A
#
# COMPACT_ATOMS: atom_id res chain seq x y z
N MET A 1 11.64 18.50 -3.32
CA MET A 1 11.40 19.27 -2.09
C MET A 1 11.18 18.25 -1.00
N GLY A 2 12.17 18.05 -0.11
CA GLY A 2 12.05 17.09 0.98
C GLY A 2 11.04 17.57 2.01
N CYS A 3 10.20 16.69 2.53
CA CYS A 3 9.49 16.93 3.78
C CYS A 3 10.56 16.98 4.89
N GLU A 4 10.81 18.15 5.45
CA GLU A 4 11.62 18.28 6.64
C GLU A 4 10.90 17.62 7.82
N ALA A 5 11.53 16.62 8.40
CA ALA A 5 11.10 16.07 9.68
C ALA A 5 11.21 17.19 10.72
N LEU A 6 10.13 17.49 11.43
CA LEU A 6 10.14 18.44 12.55
C LEU A 6 11.23 18.03 13.56
N PRO A 7 12.09 18.98 14.00
CA PRO A 7 13.12 18.65 14.97
C PRO A 7 12.47 18.24 16.30
N TYR A 8 12.76 17.02 16.75
CA TYR A 8 12.45 16.61 18.11
C TYR A 8 13.13 17.56 19.09
N THR A 9 12.36 18.33 19.83
CA THR A 9 12.91 19.13 20.93
C THR A 9 13.47 18.22 22.01
N ARG A 10 14.63 18.54 22.52
CA ARG A 10 15.49 17.74 23.43
C ARG A 10 14.90 17.39 24.81
N SER A 11 13.60 17.44 25.02
CA SER A 11 12.98 17.25 26.34
C SER A 11 11.94 16.13 26.45
N SER A 12 11.77 15.28 25.43
CA SER A 12 10.84 14.15 25.53
C SER A 12 11.58 12.90 26.03
N MET A 13 11.32 12.50 27.27
CA MET A 13 11.74 11.20 27.78
C MET A 13 10.86 10.12 27.18
N VAL A 14 11.47 9.16 26.47
CA VAL A 14 10.76 7.96 25.96
C VAL A 14 10.69 6.95 27.10
N PHE A 15 9.50 6.71 27.64
CA PHE A 15 9.27 5.75 28.69
C PHE A 15 9.00 4.32 28.20
N ALA A 16 8.61 4.17 26.94
CA ALA A 16 8.38 2.88 26.31
C ALA A 16 8.60 2.96 24.81
N ALA A 17 9.11 1.89 24.22
CA ALA A 17 9.23 1.72 22.78
C ALA A 17 8.62 0.37 22.37
N SER A 18 7.80 0.37 21.31
CA SER A 18 7.33 -0.84 20.66
C SER A 18 8.09 -1.02 19.36
N ILE A 19 8.85 -2.11 19.26
CA ILE A 19 9.65 -2.41 18.07
C ILE A 19 8.96 -3.52 17.29
N ARG A 20 8.53 -3.20 16.05
CA ARG A 20 8.01 -4.19 15.12
C ARG A 20 9.11 -4.63 14.17
N VAL A 21 9.38 -5.93 14.14
CA VAL A 21 10.34 -6.52 13.19
C VAL A 21 9.55 -7.09 12.03
N ALA A 22 9.67 -6.48 10.86
CA ALA A 22 9.10 -7.04 9.64
C ALA A 22 9.90 -8.29 9.23
N ARG A 23 9.20 -9.38 8.96
CA ARG A 23 9.81 -10.63 8.49
C ARG A 23 9.27 -10.98 7.11
N ARG A 24 10.13 -11.55 6.27
CA ARG A 24 9.68 -12.19 5.04
C ARG A 24 8.99 -13.49 5.41
N VAL A 25 7.76 -13.69 4.95
CA VAL A 25 7.07 -14.98 5.03
C VAL A 25 7.28 -15.67 3.68
N PRO A 26 7.98 -16.79 3.63
CA PRO A 26 8.14 -17.55 2.40
C PRO A 26 6.81 -18.15 1.94
N ASP A 27 6.68 -18.37 0.63
CA ASP A 27 5.62 -19.13 -0.05
C ASP A 27 4.23 -18.50 -0.24
N TYR A 28 4.05 -17.20 -0.03
CA TYR A 28 2.83 -16.53 -0.51
C TYR A 28 2.68 -16.57 -2.03
N ALA A 29 3.78 -16.58 -2.77
CA ALA A 29 3.77 -16.58 -4.24
C ALA A 29 2.97 -17.74 -4.82
N ALA A 30 3.17 -18.97 -4.31
CA ALA A 30 2.45 -20.15 -4.79
C ALA A 30 0.94 -20.08 -4.50
N GLN A 31 0.55 -19.49 -3.35
CA GLN A 31 -0.85 -19.32 -2.97
C GLN A 31 -1.55 -18.23 -3.78
N LEU A 32 -0.80 -17.23 -4.24
CA LEU A 32 -1.31 -16.11 -5.01
C LEU A 32 -1.31 -16.33 -6.53
N ALA A 33 -0.63 -17.37 -7.00
CA ALA A 33 -0.57 -17.68 -8.42
C ALA A 33 -1.96 -17.79 -9.10
N PRO A 34 -2.98 -18.45 -8.51
CA PRO A 34 -4.31 -18.50 -9.12
C PRO A 34 -4.94 -17.11 -9.27
N TRP A 35 -4.77 -16.24 -8.25
CA TRP A 35 -5.26 -14.85 -8.31
C TRP A 35 -4.52 -14.06 -9.40
N LEU A 36 -3.21 -14.19 -9.48
CA LEU A 36 -2.38 -13.50 -10.46
C LEU A 36 -2.76 -13.87 -11.90
N HIS A 37 -3.02 -15.17 -12.15
CA HIS A 37 -3.40 -15.68 -13.47
C HIS A 37 -4.86 -15.42 -13.85
N SER A 38 -5.72 -15.05 -12.90
CA SER A 38 -7.13 -14.70 -13.19
C SER A 38 -7.31 -13.33 -13.84
N ALA A 39 -6.24 -12.62 -14.21
CA ALA A 39 -6.25 -11.22 -14.67
C ALA A 39 -7.03 -10.31 -13.70
N PRO A 40 -6.56 -10.20 -12.46
CA PRO A 40 -7.33 -9.58 -11.39
C PRO A 40 -7.61 -8.11 -11.68
N ASP A 41 -8.79 -7.68 -11.26
CA ASP A 41 -9.18 -6.28 -11.18
C ASP A 41 -8.68 -5.64 -9.87
N SER A 42 -9.11 -4.39 -9.65
CA SER A 42 -8.85 -3.71 -8.39
C SER A 42 -9.29 -4.58 -7.20
N THR A 43 -8.43 -4.69 -6.21
CA THR A 43 -8.59 -5.64 -5.11
C THR A 43 -8.46 -4.95 -3.77
N LEU A 44 -9.43 -5.19 -2.90
CA LEU A 44 -9.41 -4.73 -1.52
C LEU A 44 -9.09 -5.89 -0.58
N ILE A 45 -8.03 -5.75 0.21
CA ILE A 45 -7.60 -6.72 1.21
C ILE A 45 -8.09 -6.26 2.59
N ALA A 46 -9.04 -6.98 3.15
CA ALA A 46 -9.60 -6.69 4.47
C ALA A 46 -9.12 -7.70 5.51
N GLY A 47 -8.87 -7.26 6.72
CA GLY A 47 -8.51 -8.12 7.82
C GLY A 47 -8.16 -7.36 9.10
N PRO A 48 -8.16 -8.02 10.27
CA PRO A 48 -7.81 -7.39 11.54
C PRO A 48 -6.33 -6.96 11.59
N PRO A 49 -5.93 -6.14 12.56
CA PRO A 49 -4.53 -5.85 12.82
C PRO A 49 -3.71 -7.13 13.01
N GLY A 50 -2.50 -7.18 12.46
CA GLY A 50 -1.63 -8.34 12.57
C GLY A 50 -1.96 -9.53 11.66
N ALA A 51 -3.01 -9.47 10.84
CA ALA A 51 -3.41 -10.54 9.90
C ALA A 51 -2.43 -10.76 8.72
N GLY A 52 -1.36 -9.98 8.63
CA GLY A 52 -0.36 -10.13 7.56
C GLY A 52 -0.67 -9.34 6.29
N LYS A 53 -1.64 -8.41 6.29
CA LYS A 53 -2.02 -7.61 5.11
C LYS A 53 -0.84 -6.91 4.44
N THR A 54 0.00 -6.22 5.21
CA THR A 54 1.19 -5.53 4.69
C THR A 54 2.20 -6.50 4.07
N SER A 55 2.36 -7.70 4.65
CA SER A 55 3.24 -8.76 4.10
C SER A 55 2.69 -9.30 2.78
N LEU A 56 1.37 -9.51 2.71
CA LEU A 56 0.67 -9.91 1.51
C LEU A 56 0.79 -8.83 0.42
N LEU A 57 0.57 -7.56 0.79
CA LEU A 57 0.66 -6.43 -0.12
C LEU A 57 2.06 -6.31 -0.75
N ARG A 58 3.11 -6.50 0.06
CA ARG A 58 4.50 -6.54 -0.41
C ARG A 58 4.72 -7.62 -1.46
N GLU A 59 4.26 -8.82 -1.20
CA GLU A 59 4.42 -9.94 -2.14
C GLU A 59 3.60 -9.74 -3.41
N LEU A 60 2.37 -9.24 -3.33
CA LEU A 60 1.57 -8.86 -4.50
C LEU A 60 2.27 -7.79 -5.34
N THR A 61 2.86 -6.78 -4.70
CA THR A 61 3.66 -5.75 -5.38
C THR A 61 4.76 -6.37 -6.21
N ARG A 62 5.55 -7.27 -5.59
CA ARG A 62 6.64 -7.98 -6.26
C ARG A 62 6.14 -8.84 -7.42
N LEU A 63 5.08 -9.62 -7.20
CA LEU A 63 4.53 -10.51 -8.23
C LEU A 63 3.97 -9.75 -9.44
N VAL A 64 3.21 -8.69 -9.21
CA VAL A 64 2.69 -7.84 -10.30
C VAL A 64 3.84 -7.22 -11.10
N SER A 65 4.87 -6.74 -10.41
CA SER A 65 6.04 -6.14 -11.06
C SER A 65 6.90 -7.15 -11.80
N ASP A 66 7.26 -8.28 -11.16
CA ASP A 66 8.25 -9.21 -11.69
C ASP A 66 7.64 -10.31 -12.58
N GLU A 67 6.49 -10.86 -12.19
CA GLU A 67 5.86 -11.98 -12.92
C GLU A 67 4.93 -11.49 -14.04
N LEU A 68 4.12 -10.43 -13.78
CA LEU A 68 3.28 -9.84 -14.83
C LEU A 68 4.03 -8.80 -15.67
N GLY A 69 5.22 -8.36 -15.24
CA GLY A 69 6.01 -7.35 -15.96
C GLY A 69 5.32 -5.99 -16.04
N GLN A 70 4.46 -5.65 -15.07
CA GLN A 70 3.65 -4.42 -15.11
C GLN A 70 4.23 -3.32 -14.23
N ARG A 71 4.03 -2.07 -14.64
CA ARG A 71 4.46 -0.90 -13.88
C ARG A 71 3.59 -0.72 -12.65
N VAL A 72 4.23 -0.70 -11.50
CA VAL A 72 3.59 -0.56 -10.19
C VAL A 72 4.01 0.75 -9.53
N SER A 73 3.05 1.51 -9.03
CA SER A 73 3.31 2.61 -8.10
C SER A 73 2.93 2.17 -6.69
N LEU A 74 3.92 2.15 -5.80
CA LEU A 74 3.77 1.77 -4.41
C LEU A 74 3.77 3.00 -3.50
N VAL A 75 2.68 3.18 -2.74
CA VAL A 75 2.57 4.21 -1.71
C VAL A 75 2.84 3.58 -0.34
N ASP A 76 3.98 3.92 0.25
CA ASP A 76 4.47 3.36 1.51
C ASP A 76 4.66 4.47 2.57
N GLU A 77 3.54 5.06 3.03
CA GLU A 77 3.54 6.21 3.94
C GLU A 77 4.37 5.96 5.21
N ARG A 78 4.33 4.74 5.75
CA ARG A 78 4.95 4.38 7.03
C ARG A 78 6.25 3.60 6.91
N PHE A 79 6.80 3.46 5.70
CA PHE A 79 8.01 2.65 5.46
C PHE A 79 7.85 1.17 5.87
N GLU A 80 6.65 0.61 5.81
CA GLU A 80 6.37 -0.76 6.28
C GLU A 80 6.39 -1.79 5.15
N ILE A 81 6.15 -1.38 3.89
CA ILE A 81 6.09 -2.28 2.74
C ILE A 81 7.48 -2.50 2.15
N ALA A 82 8.07 -1.46 1.61
CA ALA A 82 9.40 -1.48 1.00
C ALA A 82 10.51 -1.25 2.04
N ALA A 83 10.18 -0.63 3.17
CA ALA A 83 11.11 -0.22 4.22
C ALA A 83 12.28 0.58 3.64
N CYS A 84 12.00 1.59 2.84
CA CYS A 84 13.01 2.39 2.16
C CYS A 84 13.96 3.07 3.15
N GLN A 85 15.26 2.90 2.91
CA GLN A 85 16.32 3.58 3.62
C GLN A 85 17.35 4.15 2.64
N ALA A 86 17.69 5.42 2.79
CA ALA A 86 18.62 6.12 1.89
C ALA A 86 18.27 5.93 0.39
N GLY A 87 16.98 5.98 0.05
CA GLY A 87 16.50 5.84 -1.33
C GLY A 87 16.49 4.41 -1.88
N ARG A 88 16.71 3.40 -1.04
CA ARG A 88 16.71 1.99 -1.44
C ARG A 88 15.65 1.21 -0.66
N ALA A 89 14.89 0.37 -1.35
CA ALA A 89 14.01 -0.60 -0.73
C ALA A 89 14.84 -1.71 -0.05
N LEU A 90 14.53 -2.00 1.21
CA LEU A 90 15.16 -3.11 1.94
C LEU A 90 14.44 -4.44 1.70
N PHE A 91 13.17 -4.38 1.33
CA PHE A 91 12.40 -5.56 0.93
C PHE A 91 12.19 -5.58 -0.58
N PRO A 92 12.18 -6.77 -1.19
CA PRO A 92 11.91 -6.92 -2.62
C PRO A 92 10.45 -6.55 -2.91
N VAL A 93 10.23 -5.56 -3.76
CA VAL A 93 8.91 -5.11 -4.21
C VAL A 93 8.78 -5.15 -5.74
N GLY A 94 9.76 -5.72 -6.42
CA GLY A 94 9.79 -5.89 -7.88
C GLY A 94 10.54 -4.78 -8.61
N ARG A 95 11.01 -5.11 -9.82
CA ARG A 95 11.92 -4.25 -10.61
C ARG A 95 11.24 -3.09 -11.31
N GLN A 96 9.92 -3.20 -11.58
CA GLN A 96 9.12 -2.17 -12.23
C GLN A 96 8.23 -1.43 -11.23
N THR A 97 8.74 -1.22 -10.01
CA THR A 97 7.99 -0.57 -8.92
C THR A 97 8.61 0.77 -8.57
N ASP A 98 7.85 1.83 -8.81
CA ASP A 98 8.13 3.18 -8.33
C ASP A 98 7.58 3.33 -6.91
N ILE A 99 8.42 3.77 -5.98
CA ILE A 99 8.07 3.83 -4.56
C ILE A 99 8.05 5.29 -4.10
N LEU A 100 6.97 5.70 -3.45
CA LEU A 100 6.92 6.97 -2.73
C LEU A 100 6.61 6.70 -1.26
N SER A 101 7.61 6.96 -0.41
CA SER A 101 7.52 6.72 1.04
C SER A 101 7.52 8.02 1.84
N GLY A 102 6.93 7.97 3.05
CA GLY A 102 6.96 9.09 4.00
C GLY A 102 6.15 10.32 3.56
N CYS A 103 5.19 10.15 2.66
CA CYS A 103 4.30 11.20 2.19
C CYS A 103 2.84 10.76 2.45
N PRO A 104 1.93 11.69 2.78
CA PRO A 104 0.50 11.38 2.93
C PRO A 104 -0.06 10.67 1.70
N LYS A 105 -0.84 9.60 1.90
CA LYS A 105 -1.28 8.69 0.83
C LYS A 105 -1.94 9.39 -0.35
N ALA A 106 -2.93 10.24 -0.11
CA ALA A 106 -3.63 10.95 -1.17
C ALA A 106 -2.68 11.80 -2.03
N GLN A 107 -1.71 12.48 -1.40
CA GLN A 107 -0.71 13.28 -2.10
C GLN A 107 0.24 12.37 -2.91
N ALA A 108 0.72 11.29 -2.32
CA ALA A 108 1.62 10.33 -2.96
C ALA A 108 0.96 9.68 -4.18
N MET A 109 -0.28 9.18 -4.03
CA MET A 109 -1.06 8.61 -5.13
C MET A 109 -1.23 9.59 -6.28
N GLY A 110 -1.65 10.83 -5.97
CA GLY A 110 -1.83 11.86 -6.99
C GLY A 110 -0.55 12.23 -7.73
N LEU A 111 0.59 12.23 -7.06
CA LEU A 111 1.89 12.48 -7.68
C LEU A 111 2.28 11.32 -8.60
N LEU A 112 2.28 10.09 -8.09
CA LEU A 112 2.64 8.88 -8.84
C LEU A 112 1.74 8.68 -10.06
N LEU A 113 0.44 8.94 -9.94
CA LEU A 113 -0.51 8.85 -11.06
C LEU A 113 -0.13 9.78 -12.22
N ARG A 114 0.30 11.00 -11.92
CA ARG A 114 0.66 12.00 -12.93
C ARG A 114 2.04 11.82 -13.53
N THR A 115 2.96 11.21 -12.79
CA THR A 115 4.39 11.19 -13.19
C THR A 115 4.88 9.85 -13.68
N MET A 116 4.33 8.73 -13.15
CA MET A 116 4.88 7.40 -13.40
C MET A 116 4.03 6.54 -14.35
N SER A 117 2.84 7.01 -14.71
CA SER A 117 1.91 6.27 -15.60
C SER A 117 1.75 4.79 -15.18
N PRO A 118 1.37 4.50 -13.92
CA PRO A 118 1.30 3.14 -13.43
C PRO A 118 0.17 2.36 -14.11
N GLN A 119 0.33 1.05 -14.19
CA GLN A 119 -0.74 0.11 -14.52
C GLN A 119 -1.42 -0.40 -13.25
N TRP A 120 -0.65 -0.44 -12.15
CA TRP A 120 -1.11 -0.79 -10.82
C TRP A 120 -0.68 0.24 -9.80
N MET A 121 -1.55 0.56 -8.88
CA MET A 121 -1.24 1.39 -7.71
C MET A 121 -1.55 0.60 -6.45
N ILE A 122 -0.58 0.50 -5.57
CA ILE A 122 -0.64 -0.32 -4.36
C ILE A 122 -0.49 0.58 -3.14
N VAL A 123 -1.46 0.49 -2.23
CA VAL A 123 -1.60 1.40 -1.08
C VAL A 123 -1.95 0.64 0.18
N ASP A 124 -1.22 0.86 1.26
CA ASP A 124 -1.56 0.26 2.55
C ASP A 124 -2.52 1.13 3.36
N GLU A 125 -3.42 0.49 4.08
CA GLU A 125 -4.29 1.03 5.12
C GLU A 125 -5.07 2.32 4.75
N ILE A 126 -6.14 2.17 3.97
CA ILE A 126 -7.01 3.30 3.64
C ILE A 126 -7.78 3.76 4.88
N THR A 127 -7.58 5.01 5.27
CA THR A 127 -8.14 5.60 6.49
C THR A 127 -8.79 6.97 6.30
N ASP A 128 -8.56 7.62 5.15
CA ASP A 128 -9.02 8.99 4.89
C ASP A 128 -9.93 9.04 3.64
N PRO A 129 -11.03 9.79 3.65
CA PRO A 129 -11.84 10.05 2.46
C PRO A 129 -11.06 10.64 1.28
N ALA A 130 -10.00 11.41 1.54
CA ALA A 130 -9.12 11.94 0.50
C ALA A 130 -8.38 10.85 -0.27
N ASP A 131 -8.04 9.74 0.39
CA ASP A 131 -7.44 8.58 -0.28
C ASP A 131 -8.40 8.01 -1.33
N ILE A 132 -9.68 7.86 -0.96
CA ILE A 132 -10.72 7.32 -1.84
C ILE A 132 -10.95 8.21 -3.05
N ALA A 133 -10.92 9.53 -2.89
CA ALA A 133 -11.09 10.47 -3.99
C ALA A 133 -10.00 10.27 -5.07
N VAL A 134 -8.74 10.10 -4.65
CA VAL A 134 -7.63 9.85 -5.59
C VAL A 134 -7.68 8.43 -6.16
N MET A 135 -8.09 7.43 -5.38
CA MET A 135 -8.30 6.06 -5.87
C MET A 135 -9.33 6.02 -7.00
N ARG A 136 -10.45 6.73 -6.85
CA ARG A 136 -11.44 6.87 -7.95
C ARG A 136 -10.83 7.50 -9.20
N GLN A 137 -10.05 8.57 -9.03
CA GLN A 137 -9.37 9.20 -10.15
C GLN A 137 -8.42 8.23 -10.86
N ALA A 138 -7.66 7.43 -10.10
CA ALA A 138 -6.78 6.41 -10.65
C ALA A 138 -7.57 5.35 -11.43
N GLY A 139 -8.70 4.89 -10.88
CA GLY A 139 -9.62 3.97 -11.56
C GLY A 139 -10.15 4.52 -12.90
N TYR A 140 -10.58 5.79 -12.94
CA TYR A 140 -10.98 6.44 -14.19
C TYR A 140 -9.86 6.56 -15.22
N CYS A 141 -8.60 6.57 -14.78
CA CYS A 141 -7.43 6.50 -15.66
C CYS A 141 -7.06 5.06 -16.07
N GLY A 142 -7.85 4.06 -15.69
CA GLY A 142 -7.60 2.66 -16.02
C GLY A 142 -6.51 1.99 -15.17
N VAL A 143 -6.10 2.63 -14.06
CA VAL A 143 -5.13 2.07 -13.13
C VAL A 143 -5.83 1.08 -12.20
N ARG A 144 -5.29 -0.13 -12.08
CA ARG A 144 -5.77 -1.12 -11.13
C ARG A 144 -5.23 -0.82 -9.74
N LEU A 145 -6.05 -1.02 -8.73
CA LEU A 145 -5.75 -0.69 -7.35
C LEU A 145 -5.67 -1.95 -6.49
N VAL A 146 -4.64 -2.04 -5.65
CA VAL A 146 -4.63 -2.97 -4.53
C VAL A 146 -4.49 -2.16 -3.25
N ALA A 147 -5.46 -2.28 -2.36
CA ALA A 147 -5.47 -1.52 -1.12
C ALA A 147 -5.79 -2.41 0.07
N THR A 148 -5.37 -1.99 1.27
CA THR A 148 -5.74 -2.68 2.50
C THR A 148 -6.62 -1.83 3.40
N VAL A 149 -7.46 -2.49 4.19
CA VAL A 149 -8.29 -1.87 5.22
C VAL A 149 -8.32 -2.72 6.48
N HIS A 150 -8.57 -2.08 7.61
CA HIS A 150 -8.83 -2.78 8.86
C HIS A 150 -10.32 -3.09 9.00
N ALA A 151 -10.68 -4.35 8.75
CA ALA A 151 -12.00 -4.88 9.01
C ALA A 151 -11.89 -6.29 9.58
N ALA A 152 -12.57 -6.58 10.68
CA ALA A 152 -12.58 -7.92 11.26
C ALA A 152 -13.54 -8.83 10.48
N GLU A 153 -14.66 -8.27 10.00
CA GLU A 153 -15.70 -8.98 9.31
C GLU A 153 -16.18 -8.18 8.09
N ARG A 154 -16.84 -8.86 7.16
CA ARG A 154 -17.47 -8.23 5.98
C ARG A 154 -18.45 -7.11 6.38
N ARG A 155 -19.15 -7.29 7.50
CA ARG A 155 -20.09 -6.31 8.03
C ARG A 155 -19.40 -4.95 8.33
N ASP A 156 -18.17 -4.95 8.81
CA ASP A 156 -17.39 -3.72 9.03
C ASP A 156 -17.24 -2.89 7.75
N LEU A 157 -17.11 -3.55 6.59
CA LEU A 157 -16.99 -2.87 5.29
C LEU A 157 -18.32 -2.24 4.86
N GLU A 158 -19.43 -2.87 5.20
CA GLU A 158 -20.78 -2.44 4.84
C GLU A 158 -21.30 -1.34 5.78
N GLU A 159 -20.95 -1.36 7.06
CA GLU A 159 -21.43 -0.42 8.07
C GLU A 159 -20.62 0.87 8.17
N ARG A 160 -19.31 0.83 7.93
CA ARG A 160 -18.46 2.02 8.03
C ARG A 160 -18.63 2.91 6.79
N PRO A 161 -19.02 4.20 6.93
CA PRO A 161 -19.26 5.09 5.80
C PRO A 161 -18.06 5.19 4.85
N LEU A 162 -16.84 5.22 5.39
CA LEU A 162 -15.60 5.27 4.63
C LEU A 162 -15.47 4.06 3.70
N TYR A 163 -15.63 2.85 4.23
CA TYR A 163 -15.47 1.62 3.45
C TYR A 163 -16.61 1.39 2.48
N ARG A 164 -17.84 1.79 2.84
CA ARG A 164 -18.97 1.79 1.90
C ARG A 164 -18.69 2.67 0.68
N SER A 165 -18.12 3.86 0.91
CA SER A 165 -17.71 4.77 -0.17
C SER A 165 -16.61 4.16 -1.05
N LEU A 166 -15.69 3.38 -0.46
CA LEU A 166 -14.65 2.67 -1.18
C LEU A 166 -15.20 1.52 -2.05
N LEU A 167 -16.17 0.75 -1.54
CA LEU A 167 -16.80 -0.34 -2.31
C LEU A 167 -17.65 0.14 -3.48
N GLN A 168 -17.99 1.43 -3.51
CA GLN A 168 -18.76 2.07 -4.59
C GLN A 168 -17.86 2.86 -5.56
N ALA A 169 -16.56 2.85 -5.30
CA ALA A 169 -15.55 3.57 -6.09
C ALA A 169 -15.06 2.75 -7.26
#